data_84d79eaa91ed1568a5d6c52a88c76ffc
#
_entry.id   84d79eaa91ed1568a5d6c52a88c76ffc
#
_cell.length_a   1.000
_cell.length_b   1.000
_cell.length_c   1.000
_cell.angle_alpha   90.00
_cell.angle_beta   90.00
_cell.angle_gamma   90.00
#
_symmetry.space_group_name_H-M   'P 1'
#
loop_
_entity.id
_entity.type
_entity.pdbx_description
1 polymer ?
#
loop_
_entity_poly.entity_id
_entity_poly.type
_entity_poly.pdbx_seq_one_letter_code
_entity_poly.pdbx_strand_id
1 'polypeptide(L)'
;MHVSRTLSGTLLVAGAATLWGISGTAARVVMDAGLPPERFAEVRLTLASLMLLAWVVVRRRNELRLTRRELLAYACFGTLGLIGVQLFYFEAINRIPISISLVIEYSAPLLVALWVRFVWGRMLPWLVWVAIPVAIGGLVLVLGVGNDTGSLSGVGIAFSVGSSLSYAYYSLHSESLMRKRSPVSVLGIGLAFGAIALGIALPWWSFPWSVLSVVATTAPITAPTYLYVLFVVIIGTVIPFAMFLAGVQRVRADGATVTAMLEPIIAGAIAWSLLGQVLSAPQVIGGLGVLAAVTLAQLSRARFEARAQTGSGQHTSPQSSGLPPLD
;
A
#
# COMPACT_ATOMS: atom_id res chain seq x y z
N MET A 1 -31.42 -0.06 2.44
CA MET A 1 -30.33 0.92 2.61
C MET A 1 -28.93 0.31 2.82
N HIS A 2 -28.79 -0.88 3.43
CA HIS A 2 -27.47 -1.54 3.64
C HIS A 2 -26.73 -1.91 2.35
N VAL A 3 -27.41 -2.50 1.36
CA VAL A 3 -26.80 -2.92 0.07
C VAL A 3 -26.22 -1.73 -0.69
N SER A 4 -26.91 -0.59 -0.70
CA SER A 4 -26.43 0.64 -1.34
C SER A 4 -25.15 1.19 -0.69
N ARG A 5 -25.01 1.08 0.63
CA ARG A 5 -23.83 1.56 1.38
C ARG A 5 -22.61 0.68 1.12
N THR A 6 -22.79 -0.64 1.12
CA THR A 6 -21.72 -1.60 0.81
C THR A 6 -21.24 -1.45 -0.62
N LEU A 7 -22.17 -1.36 -1.59
CA LEU A 7 -21.84 -1.15 -3.01
C LEU A 7 -21.04 0.15 -3.21
N SER A 8 -21.49 1.27 -2.61
CA SER A 8 -20.77 2.55 -2.71
C SER A 8 -19.37 2.49 -2.09
N GLY A 9 -19.18 1.73 -1.01
CA GLY A 9 -17.89 1.50 -0.38
C GLY A 9 -16.96 0.70 -1.28
N THR A 10 -17.44 -0.41 -1.85
CA THR A 10 -16.69 -1.23 -2.81
C THR A 10 -16.27 -0.43 -4.05
N LEU A 11 -17.16 0.39 -4.61
CA LEU A 11 -16.85 1.23 -5.76
C LEU A 11 -15.79 2.29 -5.45
N LEU A 12 -15.80 2.86 -4.23
CA LEU A 12 -14.75 3.80 -3.82
C LEU A 12 -13.38 3.12 -3.72
N VAL A 13 -13.31 1.91 -3.15
CA VAL A 13 -12.05 1.16 -3.06
C VAL A 13 -11.58 0.70 -4.45
N ALA A 14 -12.48 0.19 -5.29
CA ALA A 14 -12.14 -0.18 -6.66
C ALA A 14 -11.65 1.03 -7.47
N GLY A 15 -12.28 2.19 -7.30
CA GLY A 15 -11.81 3.44 -7.88
C GLY A 15 -10.42 3.83 -7.38
N ALA A 16 -10.15 3.71 -6.08
CA ALA A 16 -8.82 3.95 -5.52
C ALA A 16 -7.76 3.00 -6.11
N ALA A 17 -8.06 1.70 -6.18
CA ALA A 17 -7.18 0.70 -6.79
C ALA A 17 -6.90 1.00 -8.27
N THR A 18 -7.92 1.46 -9.02
CA THR A 18 -7.77 1.88 -10.42
C THR A 18 -6.82 3.07 -10.53
N LEU A 19 -7.00 4.09 -9.69
CA LEU A 19 -6.15 5.29 -9.70
C LEU A 19 -4.69 4.95 -9.31
N TRP A 20 -4.48 4.06 -8.35
CA TRP A 20 -3.14 3.57 -8.01
C TRP A 20 -2.51 2.82 -9.18
N GLY A 21 -3.25 1.90 -9.83
CA GLY A 21 -2.77 1.16 -10.99
C GLY A 21 -2.35 2.06 -12.16
N ILE A 22 -3.14 3.10 -12.46
CA ILE A 22 -2.79 4.11 -13.48
C ILE A 22 -1.54 4.90 -13.07
N SER A 23 -1.43 5.25 -11.79
CA SER A 23 -0.34 6.10 -11.30
C SER A 23 1.03 5.43 -11.42
N GLY A 24 1.12 4.10 -11.33
CA GLY A 24 2.35 3.35 -11.54
C GLY A 24 2.92 3.54 -12.95
N THR A 25 2.04 3.51 -13.97
CA THR A 25 2.44 3.79 -15.35
C THR A 25 2.90 5.23 -15.53
N ALA A 26 2.18 6.21 -14.95
CA ALA A 26 2.60 7.62 -15.00
C ALA A 26 3.93 7.86 -14.26
N ALA A 27 4.17 7.15 -13.15
CA ALA A 27 5.45 7.18 -12.44
C ALA A 27 6.60 6.68 -13.33
N ARG A 28 6.37 5.59 -14.09
CA ARG A 28 7.36 5.07 -15.04
C ARG A 28 7.70 6.10 -16.10
N VAL A 29 6.72 6.79 -16.67
CA VAL A 29 6.93 7.86 -17.66
C VAL A 29 7.80 8.98 -17.11
N VAL A 30 7.60 9.38 -15.85
CA VAL A 30 8.43 10.40 -15.19
C VAL A 30 9.88 9.94 -15.07
N MET A 31 10.11 8.69 -14.72
CA MET A 31 11.47 8.12 -14.61
C MET A 31 12.13 7.95 -15.98
N ASP A 32 11.39 7.52 -17.00
CA ASP A 32 11.87 7.39 -18.39
C ASP A 32 12.19 8.79 -19.00
N ALA A 33 11.56 9.87 -18.53
CA ALA A 33 11.91 11.25 -18.88
C ALA A 33 13.20 11.74 -18.22
N GLY A 34 13.82 10.92 -17.35
CA GLY A 34 15.11 11.20 -16.73
C GLY A 34 15.06 11.70 -15.28
N LEU A 35 13.88 11.68 -14.62
CA LEU A 35 13.81 11.97 -13.19
C LEU A 35 14.16 10.69 -12.39
N PRO A 36 15.27 10.71 -11.60
CA PRO A 36 15.67 9.53 -10.84
C PRO A 36 14.58 9.10 -9.83
N PRO A 37 14.42 7.78 -9.55
CA PRO A 37 13.39 7.25 -8.65
C PRO A 37 13.38 7.91 -7.28
N GLU A 38 14.57 8.15 -6.70
CA GLU A 38 14.74 8.79 -5.40
C GLU A 38 14.28 10.27 -5.41
N ARG A 39 14.55 11.00 -6.50
CA ARG A 39 14.08 12.38 -6.68
C ARG A 39 12.58 12.43 -6.91
N PHE A 40 12.05 11.45 -7.62
CA PHE A 40 10.61 11.34 -7.80
C PHE A 40 9.90 11.03 -6.48
N ALA A 41 10.44 10.10 -5.67
CA ALA A 41 9.94 9.83 -4.33
C ALA A 41 9.96 11.09 -3.45
N GLU A 42 11.06 11.86 -3.45
CA GLU A 42 11.21 13.10 -2.69
C GLU A 42 10.12 14.12 -3.02
N VAL A 43 9.90 14.42 -4.30
CA VAL A 43 8.86 15.35 -4.75
C VAL A 43 7.47 14.83 -4.36
N ARG A 44 7.21 13.55 -4.60
CA ARG A 44 5.90 12.92 -4.31
C ARG A 44 5.58 13.00 -2.81
N LEU A 45 6.52 12.61 -1.93
CA LEU A 45 6.32 12.66 -0.49
C LEU A 45 6.11 14.11 -0.03
N THR A 46 6.91 15.04 -0.54
CA THR A 46 6.83 16.45 -0.16
C THR A 46 5.49 17.05 -0.54
N LEU A 47 5.09 16.97 -1.81
CA LEU A 47 3.84 17.56 -2.27
C LEU A 47 2.62 16.89 -1.62
N ALA A 48 2.61 15.56 -1.52
CA ALA A 48 1.51 14.84 -0.87
C ALA A 48 1.42 15.19 0.63
N SER A 49 2.55 15.28 1.34
CA SER A 49 2.55 15.68 2.75
C SER A 49 2.03 17.10 2.94
N LEU A 50 2.45 18.05 2.11
CA LEU A 50 1.96 19.43 2.17
C LEU A 50 0.44 19.50 1.97
N MET A 51 -0.10 18.80 0.97
CA MET A 51 -1.54 18.78 0.71
C MET A 51 -2.33 18.16 1.87
N LEU A 52 -1.87 17.00 2.39
CA LEU A 52 -2.55 16.33 3.49
C LEU A 52 -2.43 17.12 4.79
N LEU A 53 -1.24 17.67 5.10
CA LEU A 53 -1.05 18.48 6.29
C LEU A 53 -1.83 19.80 6.22
N ALA A 54 -1.94 20.44 5.07
CA ALA A 54 -2.82 21.61 4.89
C ALA A 54 -4.26 21.27 5.27
N TRP A 55 -4.77 20.11 4.82
CA TRP A 55 -6.09 19.63 5.22
C TRP A 55 -6.18 19.37 6.73
N VAL A 56 -5.15 18.72 7.33
CA VAL A 56 -5.10 18.43 8.78
C VAL A 56 -5.07 19.72 9.60
N VAL A 57 -4.29 20.73 9.19
CA VAL A 57 -4.25 22.05 9.85
C VAL A 57 -5.62 22.68 9.89
N VAL A 58 -6.37 22.62 8.79
CA VAL A 58 -7.70 23.23 8.69
C VAL A 58 -8.75 22.47 9.49
N ARG A 59 -8.70 21.13 9.48
CA ARG A 59 -9.78 20.30 10.00
C ARG A 59 -9.48 19.61 11.33
N ARG A 60 -8.19 19.36 11.64
CA ARG A 60 -7.77 18.50 12.76
C ARG A 60 -6.45 18.95 13.38
N ARG A 61 -6.22 20.26 13.49
CA ARG A 61 -4.95 20.85 13.98
C ARG A 61 -4.45 20.26 15.32
N ASN A 62 -5.36 19.79 16.18
CA ASN A 62 -4.98 19.17 17.46
C ASN A 62 -4.22 17.85 17.28
N GLU A 63 -4.39 17.16 16.15
CA GLU A 63 -3.69 15.91 15.84
C GLU A 63 -2.23 16.14 15.42
N LEU A 64 -1.81 17.39 15.20
CA LEU A 64 -0.41 17.75 14.92
C LEU A 64 0.47 17.87 16.16
N ARG A 65 -0.11 17.88 17.36
CA ARG A 65 0.67 17.92 18.60
C ARG A 65 1.28 16.56 18.89
N LEU A 66 2.60 16.45 18.69
CA LEU A 66 3.37 15.21 18.86
C LEU A 66 4.16 15.25 20.17
N THR A 67 4.13 14.17 20.91
CA THR A 67 5.07 13.95 22.04
C THR A 67 6.43 13.51 21.50
N ARG A 68 7.51 13.61 22.33
CA ARG A 68 8.87 13.17 21.91
C ARG A 68 8.91 11.70 21.47
N ARG A 69 8.14 10.82 22.11
CA ARG A 69 8.04 9.41 21.72
C ARG A 69 7.33 9.23 20.38
N GLU A 70 6.29 10.01 20.16
CA GLU A 70 5.58 9.99 18.86
C GLU A 70 6.41 10.56 17.72
N LEU A 71 7.25 11.59 17.96
CA LEU A 71 8.20 12.09 16.96
C LEU A 71 9.10 10.97 16.44
N LEU A 72 9.71 10.18 17.34
CA LEU A 72 10.54 9.05 16.94
C LEU A 72 9.74 7.97 16.18
N ALA A 73 8.52 7.65 16.67
CA ALA A 73 7.67 6.67 16.01
C ALA A 73 7.28 7.12 14.59
N TYR A 74 6.95 8.40 14.38
CA TYR A 74 6.66 8.96 13.06
C TYR A 74 7.91 9.08 12.19
N ALA A 75 9.07 9.39 12.75
CA ALA A 75 10.34 9.37 12.02
C ALA A 75 10.64 7.98 11.46
N CYS A 76 10.57 6.93 12.29
CA CYS A 76 10.73 5.55 11.85
C CYS A 76 9.64 5.13 10.84
N PHE A 77 8.38 5.50 11.08
CA PHE A 77 7.26 5.22 10.18
C PHE A 77 7.44 5.89 8.81
N GLY A 78 7.85 7.16 8.80
CA GLY A 78 8.10 7.91 7.57
C GLY A 78 9.30 7.39 6.79
N THR A 79 10.40 7.07 7.47
CA THR A 79 11.64 6.61 6.81
C THR A 79 11.56 5.15 6.39
N LEU A 80 11.41 4.22 7.33
CA LEU A 80 11.44 2.78 7.04
C LEU A 80 10.16 2.30 6.35
N GLY A 81 9.01 2.89 6.72
CA GLY A 81 7.73 2.56 6.11
C GLY A 81 7.52 3.29 4.79
N LEU A 82 7.24 4.59 4.83
CA LEU A 82 6.75 5.32 3.66
C LEU A 82 7.82 5.59 2.60
N ILE A 83 9.04 5.98 2.98
CA ILE A 83 10.15 6.06 2.00
C ILE A 83 10.43 4.67 1.45
N GLY A 84 10.58 3.67 2.33
CA GLY A 84 10.91 2.31 1.91
C GLY A 84 9.91 1.76 0.90
N VAL A 85 8.60 1.85 1.17
CA VAL A 85 7.57 1.42 0.21
C VAL A 85 7.71 2.16 -1.11
N GLN A 86 7.80 3.48 -1.11
CA GLN A 86 7.75 4.26 -2.35
C GLN A 86 9.07 4.21 -3.13
N LEU A 87 10.19 4.40 -2.46
CA LEU A 87 11.50 4.42 -3.13
C LEU A 87 11.83 3.04 -3.69
N PHE A 88 11.67 1.98 -2.89
CA PHE A 88 11.96 0.62 -3.36
C PHE A 88 11.00 0.20 -4.48
N TYR A 89 9.71 0.58 -4.41
CA TYR A 89 8.78 0.36 -5.50
C TYR A 89 9.23 1.06 -6.80
N PHE A 90 9.60 2.34 -6.74
CA PHE A 90 10.04 3.07 -7.93
C PHE A 90 11.35 2.51 -8.50
N GLU A 91 12.30 2.14 -7.63
CA GLU A 91 13.53 1.46 -8.05
C GLU A 91 13.24 0.11 -8.70
N ALA A 92 12.25 -0.62 -8.21
CA ALA A 92 11.82 -1.88 -8.79
C ALA A 92 11.19 -1.70 -10.17
N ILE A 93 10.15 -0.85 -10.28
CA ILE A 93 9.43 -0.67 -11.55
C ILE A 93 10.29 0.01 -12.63
N ASN A 94 11.38 0.64 -12.25
CA ASN A 94 12.38 1.15 -13.19
C ASN A 94 13.22 0.03 -13.84
N ARG A 95 13.20 -1.19 -13.26
CA ARG A 95 14.05 -2.34 -13.69
C ARG A 95 13.27 -3.58 -14.10
N ILE A 96 12.04 -3.74 -13.60
CA ILE A 96 11.17 -4.88 -13.90
C ILE A 96 9.75 -4.40 -14.22
N PRO A 97 8.90 -5.23 -14.86
CA PRO A 97 7.51 -4.88 -15.13
C PRO A 97 6.73 -4.48 -13.88
N ILE A 98 5.89 -3.45 -14.01
CA ILE A 98 5.11 -2.86 -12.91
C ILE A 98 4.26 -3.91 -12.20
N SER A 99 3.56 -4.74 -12.97
CA SER A 99 2.70 -5.81 -12.44
C SER A 99 3.46 -6.85 -11.63
N ILE A 100 4.67 -7.22 -12.04
CA ILE A 100 5.53 -8.16 -11.31
C ILE A 100 5.95 -7.55 -9.97
N SER A 101 6.39 -6.28 -9.97
CA SER A 101 6.76 -5.57 -8.75
C SER A 101 5.58 -5.50 -7.77
N LEU A 102 4.38 -5.15 -8.25
CA LEU A 102 3.19 -5.08 -7.41
C LEU A 102 2.77 -6.45 -6.86
N VAL A 103 2.86 -7.53 -7.63
CA VAL A 103 2.56 -8.89 -7.13
C VAL A 103 3.49 -9.26 -5.97
N ILE A 104 4.79 -8.93 -6.08
CA ILE A 104 5.76 -9.17 -5.00
C ILE A 104 5.41 -8.30 -3.79
N GLU A 105 5.13 -7.01 -3.99
CA GLU A 105 4.77 -6.09 -2.90
C GLU A 105 3.48 -6.53 -2.19
N TYR A 106 2.46 -6.95 -2.94
CA TYR A 106 1.20 -7.45 -2.38
C TYR A 106 1.31 -8.80 -1.67
N SER A 107 2.49 -9.43 -1.63
CA SER A 107 2.78 -10.54 -0.72
C SER A 107 2.99 -10.09 0.75
N ALA A 108 3.18 -8.79 1.00
CA ALA A 108 3.38 -8.21 2.34
C ALA A 108 2.37 -8.66 3.41
N PRO A 109 1.05 -8.84 3.15
CA PRO A 109 0.12 -9.36 4.15
C PRO A 109 0.48 -10.75 4.69
N LEU A 110 1.18 -11.58 3.89
CA LEU A 110 1.69 -12.87 4.36
C LEU A 110 2.87 -12.68 5.32
N LEU A 111 3.76 -11.71 5.04
CA LEU A 111 4.85 -11.34 5.95
C LEU A 111 4.29 -10.82 7.29
N VAL A 112 3.24 -9.98 7.23
CA VAL A 112 2.51 -9.53 8.44
C VAL A 112 1.92 -10.72 9.19
N ALA A 113 1.32 -11.69 8.50
CA ALA A 113 0.77 -12.87 9.13
C ALA A 113 1.86 -13.69 9.85
N LEU A 114 2.99 -13.93 9.21
CA LEU A 114 4.13 -14.62 9.80
C LEU A 114 4.67 -13.86 11.02
N TRP A 115 4.80 -12.54 10.94
CA TRP A 115 5.20 -11.71 12.08
C TRP A 115 4.24 -11.87 13.27
N VAL A 116 2.93 -11.74 13.03
CA VAL A 116 1.88 -11.89 14.04
C VAL A 116 1.93 -13.28 14.70
N ARG A 117 2.25 -14.32 13.94
CA ARG A 117 2.37 -15.69 14.46
C ARG A 117 3.62 -15.91 15.29
N PHE A 118 4.79 -15.54 14.76
CA PHE A 118 6.06 -15.92 15.35
C PHE A 118 6.57 -14.91 16.37
N VAL A 119 6.27 -13.62 16.20
CA VAL A 119 6.72 -12.57 17.12
C VAL A 119 5.66 -12.27 18.19
N TRP A 120 4.39 -12.19 17.81
CA TRP A 120 3.31 -11.89 18.76
C TRP A 120 2.65 -13.17 19.33
N GLY A 121 3.02 -14.36 18.87
CA GLY A 121 2.51 -15.65 19.35
C GLY A 121 1.02 -15.90 19.08
N ARG A 122 0.36 -15.05 18.26
CA ARG A 122 -1.08 -15.19 18.00
C ARG A 122 -1.37 -16.36 17.06
N MET A 123 -2.45 -17.08 17.32
CA MET A 123 -2.88 -18.17 16.45
C MET A 123 -3.40 -17.63 15.12
N LEU A 124 -3.04 -18.33 14.04
CA LEU A 124 -3.53 -18.04 12.69
C LEU A 124 -4.50 -19.15 12.24
N PRO A 125 -5.53 -18.78 11.47
CA PRO A 125 -6.38 -19.76 10.80
C PRO A 125 -5.56 -20.70 9.90
N TRP A 126 -5.98 -21.96 9.77
CA TRP A 126 -5.28 -22.95 8.95
C TRP A 126 -5.14 -22.56 7.48
N LEU A 127 -6.13 -21.82 6.94
CA LEU A 127 -6.11 -21.33 5.56
C LEU A 127 -4.92 -20.41 5.27
N VAL A 128 -4.41 -19.69 6.27
CA VAL A 128 -3.20 -18.87 6.10
C VAL A 128 -1.99 -19.76 5.80
N TRP A 129 -1.90 -20.92 6.43
CA TRP A 129 -0.82 -21.88 6.19
C TRP A 129 -0.87 -22.52 4.80
N VAL A 130 -2.07 -22.67 4.22
CA VAL A 130 -2.24 -23.09 2.81
C VAL A 130 -1.90 -21.93 1.87
N ALA A 131 -2.28 -20.71 2.21
CA ALA A 131 -2.04 -19.55 1.37
C ALA A 131 -0.53 -19.26 1.16
N ILE A 132 0.30 -19.49 2.19
CA ILE A 132 1.75 -19.24 2.11
C ILE A 132 2.42 -20.05 0.99
N PRO A 133 2.35 -21.39 0.94
CA PRO A 133 2.98 -22.15 -0.13
C PRO A 133 2.37 -21.86 -1.52
N VAL A 134 1.08 -21.58 -1.61
CA VAL A 134 0.43 -21.17 -2.87
C VAL A 134 1.01 -19.83 -3.36
N ALA A 135 1.20 -18.86 -2.47
CA ALA A 135 1.81 -17.60 -2.82
C ALA A 135 3.29 -17.74 -3.21
N ILE A 136 4.06 -18.58 -2.50
CA ILE A 136 5.46 -18.84 -2.86
C ILE A 136 5.54 -19.51 -4.25
N GLY A 137 4.71 -20.54 -4.52
CA GLY A 137 4.63 -21.15 -5.84
C GLY A 137 4.23 -20.17 -6.94
N GLY A 138 3.27 -19.30 -6.66
CA GLY A 138 2.89 -18.20 -7.54
C GLY A 138 4.03 -17.22 -7.81
N LEU A 139 4.79 -16.82 -6.80
CA LEU A 139 5.97 -15.96 -6.96
C LEU A 139 7.06 -16.63 -7.81
N VAL A 140 7.30 -17.93 -7.64
CA VAL A 140 8.26 -18.69 -8.48
C VAL A 140 7.85 -18.61 -9.95
N LEU A 141 6.57 -18.76 -10.27
CA LEU A 141 6.05 -18.61 -11.63
C LEU A 141 6.19 -17.18 -12.15
N VAL A 142 5.89 -16.18 -11.32
CA VAL A 142 6.03 -14.74 -11.66
C VAL A 142 7.48 -14.39 -11.98
N LEU A 143 8.42 -14.92 -11.22
CA LEU A 143 9.84 -14.67 -11.41
C LEU A 143 10.42 -15.42 -12.60
N GLY A 144 9.68 -16.36 -13.20
CA GLY A 144 10.13 -17.14 -14.34
C GLY A 144 11.30 -18.08 -14.05
N VAL A 145 11.43 -18.53 -12.79
CA VAL A 145 12.52 -19.44 -12.40
C VAL A 145 12.42 -20.72 -13.21
N GLY A 146 13.47 -21.01 -13.99
CA GLY A 146 13.56 -22.20 -14.85
C GLY A 146 13.11 -21.99 -16.31
N ASN A 147 12.69 -20.79 -16.70
CA ASN A 147 12.38 -20.45 -18.10
C ASN A 147 13.42 -19.51 -18.69
N ASP A 148 13.87 -19.78 -19.92
CA ASP A 148 14.81 -18.93 -20.68
C ASP A 148 14.20 -17.59 -21.18
N THR A 149 12.99 -17.25 -20.75
CA THR A 149 12.31 -16.02 -21.14
C THR A 149 12.88 -14.83 -20.34
N GLY A 150 13.94 -14.22 -20.87
CA GLY A 150 14.55 -12.97 -20.45
C GLY A 150 14.68 -12.81 -18.92
N SER A 151 15.89 -12.95 -18.39
CA SER A 151 16.14 -12.87 -16.94
C SER A 151 15.67 -11.51 -16.39
N LEU A 152 14.71 -11.53 -15.47
CA LEU A 152 14.34 -10.34 -14.71
C LEU A 152 15.54 -9.82 -13.93
N SER A 153 15.64 -8.49 -13.80
CA SER A 153 16.70 -7.88 -13.00
C SER A 153 16.63 -8.33 -11.55
N GLY A 154 17.65 -9.06 -11.08
CA GLY A 154 17.75 -9.47 -9.67
C GLY A 154 17.73 -8.29 -8.70
N VAL A 155 18.31 -7.15 -9.12
CA VAL A 155 18.25 -5.88 -8.36
C VAL A 155 16.81 -5.35 -8.28
N GLY A 156 16.06 -5.41 -9.39
CA GLY A 156 14.65 -5.02 -9.40
C GLY A 156 13.79 -5.90 -8.50
N ILE A 157 14.04 -7.21 -8.48
CA ILE A 157 13.39 -8.16 -7.56
C ILE A 157 13.73 -7.83 -6.11
N ALA A 158 15.01 -7.58 -5.80
CA ALA A 158 15.45 -7.22 -4.45
C ALA A 158 14.76 -5.93 -3.96
N PHE A 159 14.62 -4.93 -4.80
CA PHE A 159 13.86 -3.73 -4.48
C PHE A 159 12.36 -4.01 -4.26
N SER A 160 11.73 -4.88 -5.05
CA SER A 160 10.33 -5.27 -4.82
C SER A 160 10.14 -6.00 -3.48
N VAL A 161 11.07 -6.87 -3.10
CA VAL A 161 11.08 -7.52 -1.78
C VAL A 161 11.28 -6.48 -0.67
N GLY A 162 12.19 -5.54 -0.86
CA GLY A 162 12.39 -4.40 0.06
C GLY A 162 11.11 -3.57 0.24
N SER A 163 10.38 -3.30 -0.86
CA SER A 163 9.07 -2.63 -0.82
C SER A 163 8.04 -3.44 -0.03
N SER A 164 7.96 -4.76 -0.27
CA SER A 164 7.07 -5.67 0.48
C SER A 164 7.37 -5.68 1.98
N LEU A 165 8.64 -5.73 2.38
CA LEU A 165 9.05 -5.66 3.79
C LEU A 165 8.71 -4.30 4.41
N SER A 166 8.94 -3.21 3.69
CA SER A 166 8.59 -1.85 4.12
C SER A 166 7.08 -1.68 4.24
N TYR A 167 6.31 -2.28 3.33
CA TYR A 167 4.85 -2.29 3.40
C TYR A 167 4.34 -3.08 4.61
N ALA A 168 4.95 -4.23 4.92
CA ALA A 168 4.63 -4.99 6.13
C ALA A 168 4.92 -4.17 7.40
N TYR A 169 6.07 -3.51 7.47
CA TYR A 169 6.43 -2.59 8.55
C TYR A 169 5.43 -1.42 8.65
N TYR A 170 5.13 -0.76 7.53
CA TYR A 170 4.12 0.29 7.44
C TYR A 170 2.77 -0.17 7.98
N SER A 171 2.30 -1.35 7.58
CA SER A 171 1.01 -1.90 8.00
C SER A 171 0.95 -2.13 9.51
N LEU A 172 1.99 -2.74 10.10
CA LEU A 172 2.06 -3.02 11.53
C LEU A 172 2.13 -1.75 12.39
N HIS A 173 2.91 -0.76 11.95
CA HIS A 173 3.07 0.50 12.71
C HIS A 173 1.90 1.46 12.54
N SER A 174 1.28 1.51 11.35
CA SER A 174 0.12 2.36 11.09
C SER A 174 -1.04 2.04 12.01
N GLU A 175 -1.30 0.76 12.31
CA GLU A 175 -2.35 0.34 13.25
C GLU A 175 -2.16 0.98 14.64
N SER A 176 -0.94 0.97 15.15
CA SER A 176 -0.61 1.58 16.44
C SER A 176 -0.80 3.09 16.44
N LEU A 177 -0.37 3.78 15.38
CA LEU A 177 -0.49 5.23 15.24
C LEU A 177 -1.93 5.68 15.06
N MET A 178 -2.74 4.91 14.32
CA MET A 178 -4.16 5.18 14.09
C MET A 178 -5.06 5.00 15.32
N ARG A 179 -4.57 4.39 16.40
CA ARG A 179 -5.31 4.34 17.68
C ARG A 179 -5.53 5.72 18.31
N LYS A 180 -4.68 6.69 17.97
CA LYS A 180 -4.69 8.03 18.57
C LYS A 180 -5.06 9.14 17.59
N ARG A 181 -4.94 8.90 16.30
CA ARG A 181 -5.11 9.90 15.25
C ARG A 181 -5.85 9.35 14.04
N SER A 182 -6.42 10.25 13.27
CA SER A 182 -7.08 9.87 12.01
C SER A 182 -6.06 9.32 10.99
N PRO A 183 -6.46 8.40 10.12
CA PRO A 183 -5.60 7.86 9.08
C PRO A 183 -4.96 8.93 8.20
N VAL A 184 -5.70 10.00 7.87
CA VAL A 184 -5.17 11.12 7.07
C VAL A 184 -4.05 11.86 7.80
N SER A 185 -4.19 12.08 9.11
CA SER A 185 -3.14 12.71 9.93
C SER A 185 -1.92 11.81 10.06
N VAL A 186 -2.13 10.51 10.27
CA VAL A 186 -1.03 9.54 10.35
C VAL A 186 -0.24 9.52 9.05
N LEU A 187 -0.93 9.46 7.90
CA LEU A 187 -0.30 9.47 6.60
C LEU A 187 0.42 10.81 6.34
N GLY A 188 -0.27 11.94 6.54
CA GLY A 188 0.31 13.27 6.27
C GLY A 188 1.55 13.57 7.10
N ILE A 189 1.52 13.24 8.40
CA ILE A 189 2.67 13.40 9.30
C ILE A 189 3.80 12.43 8.90
N GLY A 190 3.49 11.17 8.63
CA GLY A 190 4.48 10.18 8.20
C GLY A 190 5.17 10.57 6.90
N LEU A 191 4.40 11.02 5.88
CA LEU A 191 4.95 11.52 4.62
C LEU A 191 5.84 12.75 4.83
N ALA A 192 5.50 13.64 5.77
CA ALA A 192 6.34 14.80 6.10
C ALA A 192 7.69 14.40 6.69
N PHE A 193 7.71 13.43 7.61
CA PHE A 193 8.97 12.88 8.13
C PHE A 193 9.79 12.22 7.02
N GLY A 194 9.14 11.46 6.13
CA GLY A 194 9.79 10.90 4.94
C GLY A 194 10.35 11.98 4.01
N ALA A 195 9.58 13.02 3.72
CA ALA A 195 10.00 14.14 2.88
C ALA A 195 11.20 14.89 3.50
N ILE A 196 11.17 15.14 4.81
CA ILE A 196 12.29 15.76 5.52
C ILE A 196 13.54 14.89 5.44
N ALA A 197 13.42 13.59 5.67
CA ALA A 197 14.55 12.67 5.63
C ALA A 197 15.18 12.61 4.23
N LEU A 198 14.34 12.52 3.16
CA LEU A 198 14.84 12.59 1.78
C LEU A 198 15.44 13.96 1.45
N GLY A 199 14.83 15.06 1.86
CA GLY A 199 15.35 16.40 1.61
C GLY A 199 16.69 16.69 2.33
N ILE A 200 16.97 15.99 3.44
CA ILE A 200 18.30 16.01 4.10
C ILE A 200 19.30 15.17 3.31
N ALA A 201 18.91 13.96 2.89
CA ALA A 201 19.76 13.05 2.13
C ALA A 201 20.02 13.52 0.70
N LEU A 202 19.03 14.17 0.09
CA LEU A 202 19.01 14.63 -1.29
C LEU A 202 18.63 16.13 -1.32
N PRO A 203 19.58 17.03 -1.09
CA PRO A 203 19.27 18.46 -0.96
C PRO A 203 18.60 19.05 -2.21
N TRP A 204 17.57 19.89 -2.00
CA TRP A 204 16.75 20.48 -3.07
C TRP A 204 17.54 21.36 -4.08
N TRP A 205 18.70 21.92 -3.70
CA TRP A 205 19.55 22.67 -4.62
C TRP A 205 20.23 21.79 -5.68
N SER A 206 20.32 20.49 -5.48
CA SER A 206 20.80 19.51 -6.47
C SER A 206 19.66 18.80 -7.21
N PHE A 207 18.43 19.29 -7.06
CA PHE A 207 17.28 18.71 -7.76
C PHE A 207 17.37 19.04 -9.26
N PRO A 208 17.14 18.06 -10.17
CA PRO A 208 17.23 18.27 -11.61
C PRO A 208 15.97 18.98 -12.16
N TRP A 209 15.79 20.24 -11.83
CA TRP A 209 14.59 21.03 -12.18
C TRP A 209 14.30 21.07 -13.68
N SER A 210 15.34 21.01 -14.52
CA SER A 210 15.20 20.98 -15.98
C SER A 210 14.41 19.78 -16.49
N VAL A 211 14.45 18.64 -15.79
CA VAL A 211 13.72 17.41 -16.17
C VAL A 211 12.21 17.62 -16.09
N LEU A 212 11.74 18.50 -15.20
CA LEU A 212 10.31 18.77 -15.05
C LEU A 212 9.67 19.40 -16.29
N SER A 213 10.46 20.14 -17.07
CA SER A 213 10.00 20.75 -18.32
C SER A 213 10.19 19.86 -19.55
N VAL A 214 10.90 18.74 -19.43
CA VAL A 214 11.03 17.77 -20.51
C VAL A 214 9.66 17.24 -20.91
N VAL A 215 9.39 17.24 -22.21
CA VAL A 215 8.15 16.68 -22.74
C VAL A 215 8.28 15.15 -22.81
N ALA A 216 7.50 14.47 -21.99
CA ALA A 216 7.41 13.01 -21.99
C ALA A 216 6.21 12.56 -22.83
N THR A 217 6.41 11.50 -23.61
CA THR A 217 5.37 10.95 -24.47
C THR A 217 5.07 9.52 -24.05
N THR A 218 3.81 9.28 -23.72
CA THR A 218 3.24 7.94 -23.59
C THR A 218 1.98 7.91 -24.45
N ALA A 219 2.02 7.21 -25.56
CA ALA A 219 0.88 7.23 -26.49
C ALA A 219 -0.44 6.89 -25.79
N PRO A 220 -1.51 7.68 -25.97
CA PRO A 220 -1.63 8.84 -26.87
C PRO A 220 -1.30 10.22 -26.21
N ILE A 221 -0.72 10.23 -25.00
CA ILE A 221 -0.54 11.46 -24.19
C ILE A 221 0.90 11.98 -24.32
N THR A 222 1.03 13.25 -24.68
CA THR A 222 2.31 13.99 -24.69
C THR A 222 2.15 15.20 -23.79
N ALA A 223 2.97 15.31 -22.74
CA ALA A 223 2.89 16.39 -21.77
C ALA A 223 4.25 16.63 -21.08
N PRO A 224 4.48 17.83 -20.54
CA PRO A 224 5.64 18.08 -19.70
C PRO A 224 5.65 17.16 -18.46
N THR A 225 6.84 16.73 -18.04
CA THR A 225 7.05 15.78 -16.92
C THR A 225 6.41 16.26 -15.62
N TYR A 226 6.38 17.58 -15.36
CA TYR A 226 5.73 18.12 -14.15
C TYR A 226 4.23 17.79 -14.08
N LEU A 227 3.52 17.66 -15.21
CA LEU A 227 2.11 17.26 -15.20
C LEU A 227 1.93 15.81 -14.79
N TYR A 228 2.82 14.91 -15.22
CA TYR A 228 2.82 13.52 -14.76
C TYR A 228 3.15 13.43 -13.26
N VAL A 229 4.09 14.25 -12.75
CA VAL A 229 4.40 14.34 -11.31
C VAL A 229 3.16 14.77 -10.53
N LEU A 230 2.51 15.87 -10.94
CA LEU A 230 1.28 16.35 -10.29
C LEU A 230 0.16 15.31 -10.36
N PHE A 231 0.02 14.65 -11.52
CA PHE A 231 -0.94 13.56 -11.68
C PHE A 231 -0.70 12.44 -10.65
N VAL A 232 0.54 11.98 -10.49
CA VAL A 232 0.86 10.93 -9.51
C VAL A 232 0.65 11.40 -8.07
N VAL A 233 0.97 12.66 -7.76
CA VAL A 233 0.73 13.22 -6.41
C VAL A 233 -0.77 13.29 -6.11
N ILE A 234 -1.57 13.83 -7.01
CA ILE A 234 -3.00 14.10 -6.77
C ILE A 234 -3.80 12.80 -6.99
N ILE A 235 -3.68 12.21 -8.17
CA ILE A 235 -4.47 11.07 -8.63
C ILE A 235 -3.90 9.74 -8.12
N GLY A 236 -2.59 9.65 -7.94
CA GLY A 236 -1.91 8.45 -7.43
C GLY A 236 -1.72 8.43 -5.90
N THR A 237 -1.98 9.55 -5.20
CA THR A 237 -1.77 9.58 -3.74
C THR A 237 -2.95 10.19 -3.02
N VAL A 238 -3.20 11.48 -3.15
CA VAL A 238 -4.16 12.20 -2.29
C VAL A 238 -5.59 11.70 -2.49
N ILE A 239 -6.06 11.63 -3.73
CA ILE A 239 -7.43 11.21 -4.05
C ILE A 239 -7.67 9.73 -3.72
N PRO A 240 -6.85 8.76 -4.17
CA PRO A 240 -7.13 7.36 -3.90
C PRO A 240 -7.04 7.02 -2.42
N PHE A 241 -6.15 7.64 -1.65
CA PHE A 241 -6.17 7.45 -0.19
C PHE A 241 -7.45 7.97 0.45
N ALA A 242 -7.98 9.13 0.02
CA ALA A 242 -9.26 9.63 0.50
C ALA A 242 -10.42 8.70 0.12
N MET A 243 -10.45 8.20 -1.12
CA MET A 243 -11.44 7.24 -1.59
C MET A 243 -11.35 5.90 -0.84
N PHE A 244 -10.14 5.37 -0.65
CA PHE A 244 -9.91 4.14 0.09
C PHE A 244 -10.40 4.24 1.53
N LEU A 245 -10.02 5.31 2.25
CA LEU A 245 -10.48 5.53 3.63
C LEU A 245 -12.00 5.68 3.73
N ALA A 246 -12.61 6.42 2.79
CA ALA A 246 -14.07 6.54 2.73
C ALA A 246 -14.75 5.20 2.38
N GLY A 247 -14.11 4.37 1.60
CA GLY A 247 -14.54 3.00 1.27
C GLY A 247 -14.45 2.08 2.49
N VAL A 248 -13.32 2.05 3.18
CA VAL A 248 -13.10 1.24 4.40
C VAL A 248 -14.16 1.49 5.46
N GLN A 249 -14.58 2.74 5.64
CA GLN A 249 -15.66 3.10 6.57
C GLN A 249 -17.03 2.49 6.19
N ARG A 250 -17.21 2.03 4.96
CA ARG A 250 -18.47 1.48 4.45
C ARG A 250 -18.48 -0.04 4.28
N VAL A 251 -17.32 -0.63 3.86
CA VAL A 251 -17.21 -2.08 3.57
C VAL A 251 -16.37 -2.84 4.59
N ARG A 252 -15.86 -2.19 5.64
CA ARG A 252 -14.88 -2.70 6.59
C ARG A 252 -13.50 -2.96 5.93
N ALA A 253 -12.48 -3.12 6.76
CA ALA A 253 -11.10 -3.24 6.29
C ALA A 253 -10.85 -4.52 5.48
N ASP A 254 -11.48 -5.63 5.86
CA ASP A 254 -11.39 -6.92 5.17
C ASP A 254 -11.88 -6.84 3.72
N GLY A 255 -13.09 -6.31 3.50
CA GLY A 255 -13.64 -6.13 2.16
C GLY A 255 -12.87 -5.10 1.32
N ALA A 256 -12.39 -4.03 1.94
CA ALA A 256 -11.58 -3.03 1.27
C ALA A 256 -10.24 -3.61 0.78
N THR A 257 -9.56 -4.39 1.62
CA THR A 257 -8.27 -4.98 1.26
C THR A 257 -8.39 -5.97 0.09
N VAL A 258 -9.44 -6.79 0.09
CA VAL A 258 -9.71 -7.71 -1.05
C VAL A 258 -9.99 -6.92 -2.33
N THR A 259 -10.79 -5.86 -2.25
CA THR A 259 -11.07 -5.03 -3.42
C THR A 259 -9.81 -4.31 -3.93
N ALA A 260 -8.90 -3.91 -3.05
CA ALA A 260 -7.63 -3.28 -3.43
C ALA A 260 -6.70 -4.21 -4.22
N MET A 261 -6.88 -5.56 -4.14
CA MET A 261 -6.15 -6.52 -4.98
C MET A 261 -6.43 -6.38 -6.48
N LEU A 262 -7.39 -5.55 -6.88
CA LEU A 262 -7.58 -5.16 -8.28
C LEU A 262 -6.41 -4.30 -8.82
N GLU A 263 -5.67 -3.60 -7.95
CA GLU A 263 -4.58 -2.71 -8.37
C GLU A 263 -3.53 -3.39 -9.25
N PRO A 264 -2.89 -4.52 -8.87
CA PRO A 264 -1.89 -5.18 -9.72
C PRO A 264 -2.45 -5.63 -11.07
N ILE A 265 -3.72 -6.05 -11.10
CA ILE A 265 -4.39 -6.49 -12.34
C ILE A 265 -4.58 -5.29 -13.27
N ILE A 266 -5.09 -4.18 -12.74
CA ILE A 266 -5.32 -2.96 -13.50
C ILE A 266 -3.99 -2.36 -13.95
N ALA A 267 -3.00 -2.29 -13.05
CA ALA A 267 -1.66 -1.80 -13.37
C ALA A 267 -1.01 -2.61 -14.49
N GLY A 268 -1.14 -3.95 -14.45
CA GLY A 268 -0.65 -4.85 -15.49
C GLY A 268 -1.34 -4.60 -16.84
N ALA A 269 -2.66 -4.47 -16.85
CA ALA A 269 -3.41 -4.19 -18.08
C ALA A 269 -3.04 -2.83 -18.69
N ILE A 270 -2.86 -1.81 -17.87
CA ILE A 270 -2.45 -0.47 -18.31
C ILE A 270 -1.01 -0.45 -18.78
N ALA A 271 -0.09 -1.09 -18.06
CA ALA A 271 1.30 -1.18 -18.45
C ALA A 271 1.47 -1.97 -19.76
N TRP A 272 0.66 -3.01 -19.97
CA TRP A 272 0.60 -3.72 -21.24
C TRP A 272 0.13 -2.81 -22.38
N SER A 273 -0.97 -2.10 -22.20
CA SER A 273 -1.56 -1.27 -23.25
C SER A 273 -0.77 0.00 -23.58
N LEU A 274 -0.12 0.64 -22.59
CA LEU A 274 0.54 1.93 -22.74
C LEU A 274 2.07 1.82 -22.83
N LEU A 275 2.67 0.84 -22.16
CA LEU A 275 4.12 0.66 -22.11
C LEU A 275 4.60 -0.59 -22.88
N GLY A 276 3.69 -1.36 -23.49
CA GLY A 276 4.03 -2.61 -24.19
C GLY A 276 4.59 -3.71 -23.28
N GLN A 277 4.38 -3.64 -21.97
CA GLN A 277 4.85 -4.66 -21.03
C GLN A 277 4.02 -5.92 -21.15
N VAL A 278 4.58 -6.95 -21.77
CA VAL A 278 3.91 -8.25 -21.98
C VAL A 278 4.34 -9.22 -20.88
N LEU A 279 3.35 -9.84 -20.24
CA LEU A 279 3.57 -10.93 -19.30
C LEU A 279 3.39 -12.27 -19.99
N SER A 280 4.23 -13.23 -19.68
CA SER A 280 4.06 -14.62 -20.13
C SER A 280 2.86 -15.27 -19.39
N ALA A 281 2.29 -16.32 -19.99
CA ALA A 281 1.18 -17.05 -19.37
C ALA A 281 1.52 -17.58 -17.96
N PRO A 282 2.71 -18.17 -17.68
CA PRO A 282 3.11 -18.56 -16.33
C PRO A 282 3.14 -17.38 -15.35
N GLN A 283 3.61 -16.19 -15.78
CA GLN A 283 3.64 -14.99 -14.95
C GLN A 283 2.21 -14.52 -14.57
N VAL A 284 1.29 -14.55 -15.52
CA VAL A 284 -0.14 -14.22 -15.26
C VAL A 284 -0.75 -15.22 -14.27
N ILE A 285 -0.56 -16.53 -14.50
CA ILE A 285 -1.09 -17.58 -13.62
C ILE A 285 -0.49 -17.44 -12.23
N GLY A 286 0.82 -17.25 -12.13
CA GLY A 286 1.52 -17.04 -10.86
C GLY A 286 1.02 -15.82 -10.11
N GLY A 287 0.86 -14.69 -10.80
CA GLY A 287 0.33 -13.44 -10.23
C GLY A 287 -1.09 -13.60 -9.68
N LEU A 288 -1.98 -14.20 -10.45
CA LEU A 288 -3.34 -14.51 -10.01
C LEU A 288 -3.33 -15.47 -8.80
N GLY A 289 -2.43 -16.47 -8.79
CA GLY A 289 -2.26 -17.39 -7.66
C GLY A 289 -1.83 -16.67 -6.38
N VAL A 290 -0.87 -15.74 -6.45
CA VAL A 290 -0.44 -14.92 -5.29
C VAL A 290 -1.61 -14.07 -4.78
N LEU A 291 -2.30 -13.36 -5.66
CA LEU A 291 -3.42 -12.49 -5.27
C LEU A 291 -4.57 -13.29 -4.64
N ALA A 292 -4.89 -14.46 -5.18
CA ALA A 292 -5.89 -15.36 -4.62
C ALA A 292 -5.47 -15.89 -3.23
N ALA A 293 -4.21 -16.31 -3.06
CA ALA A 293 -3.67 -16.78 -1.79
C ALA A 293 -3.71 -15.68 -0.71
N VAL A 294 -3.25 -14.48 -1.03
CA VAL A 294 -3.28 -13.34 -0.10
C VAL A 294 -4.71 -12.96 0.27
N THR A 295 -5.62 -12.92 -0.72
CA THR A 295 -7.05 -12.67 -0.50
C THR A 295 -7.65 -13.68 0.46
N LEU A 296 -7.40 -14.97 0.22
CA LEU A 296 -7.91 -16.06 1.07
C LEU A 296 -7.35 -15.96 2.50
N ALA A 297 -6.06 -15.67 2.64
CA ALA A 297 -5.43 -15.49 3.96
C ALA A 297 -6.06 -14.33 4.74
N GLN A 298 -6.29 -13.20 4.10
CA GLN A 298 -6.89 -12.02 4.73
C GLN A 298 -8.34 -12.25 5.15
N LEU A 299 -9.17 -12.81 4.25
CA LEU A 299 -10.57 -13.14 4.58
C LEU A 299 -10.68 -14.15 5.71
N SER A 300 -9.78 -15.15 5.73
CA SER A 300 -9.74 -16.15 6.79
C SER A 300 -9.39 -15.53 8.15
N ARG A 301 -8.39 -14.64 8.19
CA ARG A 301 -8.02 -13.91 9.41
C ARG A 301 -9.15 -13.03 9.93
N ALA A 302 -9.78 -12.25 9.07
CA ALA A 302 -10.89 -11.38 9.42
C ALA A 302 -12.07 -12.15 10.05
N ARG A 303 -12.43 -13.32 9.47
CA ARG A 303 -13.46 -14.20 10.02
C ARG A 303 -13.06 -14.81 11.36
N PHE A 304 -11.81 -15.19 11.52
CA PHE A 304 -11.30 -15.77 12.77
C PHE A 304 -11.32 -14.74 13.91
N GLU A 305 -10.87 -13.53 13.66
CA GLU A 305 -10.87 -12.42 14.63
C GLU A 305 -12.32 -12.02 15.02
N ALA A 306 -13.24 -11.99 14.07
CA ALA A 306 -14.66 -11.70 14.33
C ALA A 306 -15.30 -12.75 15.25
N ARG A 307 -15.00 -14.05 15.04
CA ARG A 307 -15.50 -15.14 15.90
C ARG A 307 -14.91 -15.08 17.31
N ALA A 308 -13.64 -14.73 17.46
CA ALA A 308 -12.99 -14.60 18.76
C ALA A 308 -13.63 -13.45 19.60
N GLN A 309 -14.02 -12.35 18.96
CA GLN A 309 -14.69 -11.24 19.63
C GLN A 309 -16.11 -11.58 20.09
N THR A 310 -16.88 -12.32 19.28
CA THR A 310 -18.23 -12.77 19.65
C THR A 310 -18.23 -13.81 20.78
N GLY A 311 -17.23 -14.71 20.81
CA GLY A 311 -17.08 -15.70 21.88
C GLY A 311 -16.71 -15.11 23.25
N SER A 312 -15.93 -14.04 23.27
CA SER A 312 -15.55 -13.36 24.52
C SER A 312 -16.68 -12.51 25.13
N GLY A 313 -17.63 -12.05 24.30
CA GLY A 313 -18.80 -11.27 24.76
C GLY A 313 -19.89 -12.09 25.45
N GLN A 314 -19.89 -13.41 25.30
CA GLN A 314 -20.92 -14.28 25.92
C GLN A 314 -20.59 -14.71 27.36
N HIS A 315 -19.36 -14.50 27.85
CA HIS A 315 -18.95 -14.87 29.20
C HIS A 315 -19.06 -13.75 30.27
N THR A 316 -19.57 -12.59 29.89
CA THR A 316 -19.77 -11.46 30.82
C THR A 316 -21.26 -11.14 31.03
N SER A 317 -22.12 -12.15 31.18
CA SER A 317 -23.42 -11.95 31.80
C SER A 317 -23.19 -11.91 33.32
N PRO A 318 -23.51 -10.83 34.03
CA PRO A 318 -23.52 -10.87 35.51
C PRO A 318 -24.58 -11.89 35.92
N GLN A 319 -24.19 -12.96 36.60
CA GLN A 319 -25.10 -13.72 37.42
C GLN A 319 -25.70 -12.72 38.40
N SER A 320 -26.97 -12.40 38.20
CA SER A 320 -27.79 -11.77 39.21
C SER A 320 -27.80 -12.70 40.40
N SER A 321 -26.94 -12.45 41.39
CA SER A 321 -27.04 -13.01 42.73
C SER A 321 -28.35 -12.54 43.29
N GLY A 322 -29.38 -13.37 43.21
CA GLY A 322 -30.60 -13.22 44.00
C GLY A 322 -30.21 -13.34 45.46
N LEU A 323 -30.17 -12.21 46.14
CA LEU A 323 -30.29 -12.17 47.63
C LEU A 323 -31.76 -12.26 47.95
N PRO A 324 -32.19 -13.18 48.90
CA PRO A 324 -33.55 -13.22 49.39
C PRO A 324 -33.82 -11.99 50.26
N PRO A 325 -35.08 -11.51 50.32
CA PRO A 325 -35.44 -10.40 51.20
C PRO A 325 -35.30 -10.86 52.66
N LEU A 326 -34.62 -10.02 53.47
CA LEU A 326 -34.65 -10.14 54.94
C LEU A 326 -35.94 -9.52 55.43
N ASP A 327 -36.79 -10.31 56.06
CA ASP A 327 -37.91 -9.89 56.91
C ASP A 327 -37.40 -9.14 58.14
#